data_cae4dc817cc9c645715676d15239afca
#
_entry.id   cae4dc817cc9c645715676d15239afca
#
_cell.length_a   1.000
_cell.length_b   1.000
_cell.length_c   1.000
_cell.angle_alpha   90.00
_cell.angle_beta   90.00
_cell.angle_gamma   90.00
#
_symmetry.space_group_name_H-M   'P 1'
#
loop_
_entity.id
_entity.type
_entity.pdbx_description
1 polymer ?
#
loop_
_entity_poly.entity_id
_entity_poly.type
_entity_poly.pdbx_seq_one_letter_code
_entity_poly.pdbx_strand_id
1 'polypeptide(L)'
;MKTLQILMSTYNGAKYIREQMDSLLDQNCEKLGKAAFRIVIRDDGSSDGTQDILEEYAGRYPEKVSWYQGENHGVICSFFELLQRVDASDYYAFCDQDDYWMEDKMTRAVEILDAMRKDVPVLYCCRPKLVDQNLQPLESEIKRPPMRPGFRNAMIENIVTGCTAVFDQSLREMVVKELPQFTVMHDWWLYLIATCFGEIYYDETPYICYRQHQGNVLGTKTRKMDEWKMRFKRFRGNRGNISHQLEEFIRIFGDMGAENENMRLAERFLKVRKSFWARKRFLRDTELYRQRREDDRIFHIILLLGNY
;
A
#
# COMPACT_ATOMS: atom_id res chain seq x y z
N MET A 1 11.20 21.97 -10.87
CA MET A 1 10.66 21.42 -9.61
C MET A 1 9.72 20.30 -10.00
N LYS A 2 9.79 19.15 -9.35
CA LYS A 2 8.91 18.01 -9.61
C LYS A 2 7.47 18.31 -9.17
N THR A 3 6.53 17.56 -9.69
CA THR A 3 5.11 17.62 -9.29
C THR A 3 4.73 16.36 -8.53
N LEU A 4 3.87 16.50 -7.50
CA LEU A 4 3.42 15.42 -6.65
C LEU A 4 1.92 15.55 -6.36
N GLN A 5 1.16 14.47 -6.54
CA GLN A 5 -0.25 14.37 -6.17
C GLN A 5 -0.37 13.55 -4.88
N ILE A 6 -0.90 14.13 -3.82
CA ILE A 6 -1.27 13.41 -2.60
C ILE A 6 -2.74 13.00 -2.75
N LEU A 7 -2.99 11.70 -2.76
CA LEU A 7 -4.29 11.11 -3.01
C LEU A 7 -4.86 10.60 -1.68
N MET A 8 -5.91 11.27 -1.18
CA MET A 8 -6.53 10.92 0.10
C MET A 8 -7.92 10.32 -0.12
N SER A 9 -8.18 9.19 0.50
CA SER A 9 -9.53 8.63 0.62
C SER A 9 -10.07 8.88 2.02
N THR A 10 -11.31 9.39 2.13
CA THR A 10 -11.96 9.69 3.41
C THR A 10 -13.32 9.01 3.52
N TYR A 11 -13.63 8.54 4.73
CA TYR A 11 -14.96 8.06 5.12
C TYR A 11 -15.14 8.18 6.63
N ASN A 12 -16.06 9.05 7.07
CA ASN A 12 -16.32 9.33 8.49
C ASN A 12 -15.04 9.62 9.29
N GLY A 13 -14.22 10.55 8.78
CA GLY A 13 -12.91 10.89 9.31
C GLY A 13 -12.84 12.17 10.14
N ALA A 14 -13.97 12.83 10.44
CA ALA A 14 -14.03 14.15 11.08
C ALA A 14 -13.14 14.27 12.34
N LYS A 15 -12.94 13.17 13.05
CA LYS A 15 -12.15 13.14 14.29
C LYS A 15 -10.67 13.46 14.11
N TYR A 16 -10.07 13.03 12.97
CA TYR A 16 -8.61 13.09 12.79
C TYR A 16 -8.18 13.90 11.56
N ILE A 17 -9.10 14.13 10.62
CA ILE A 17 -8.75 14.68 9.31
C ILE A 17 -8.11 16.07 9.38
N ARG A 18 -8.46 16.92 10.38
CA ARG A 18 -7.81 18.22 10.56
C ARG A 18 -6.32 18.07 10.83
N GLU A 19 -5.96 17.22 11.76
CA GLU A 19 -4.57 16.97 12.14
C GLU A 19 -3.78 16.35 10.97
N GLN A 20 -4.40 15.44 10.20
CA GLN A 20 -3.81 14.91 8.98
C GLN A 20 -3.61 16.00 7.93
N MET A 21 -4.61 16.82 7.63
CA MET A 21 -4.52 17.91 6.64
C MET A 21 -3.44 18.92 7.01
N ASP A 22 -3.35 19.33 8.27
CA ASP A 22 -2.31 20.23 8.74
C ASP A 22 -0.92 19.63 8.50
N SER A 23 -0.72 18.34 8.80
CA SER A 23 0.55 17.64 8.58
C SER A 23 0.95 17.53 7.09
N LEU A 24 -0.03 17.47 6.19
CA LEU A 24 0.23 17.51 4.74
C LEU A 24 0.63 18.90 4.27
N LEU A 25 0.00 19.94 4.78
CA LEU A 25 0.31 21.34 4.42
C LEU A 25 1.67 21.78 4.98
N ASP A 26 2.15 21.16 6.05
CA ASP A 26 3.46 21.41 6.66
C ASP A 26 4.63 20.72 5.96
N GLN A 27 4.38 19.93 4.90
CA GLN A 27 5.47 19.27 4.16
C GLN A 27 6.47 20.28 3.61
N ASN A 28 7.76 20.01 3.81
CA ASN A 28 8.84 20.94 3.46
C ASN A 28 9.37 20.81 2.02
N CYS A 29 8.88 19.86 1.23
CA CYS A 29 9.39 19.57 -0.11
C CYS A 29 9.33 20.76 -1.08
N GLU A 30 8.34 21.64 -0.97
CA GLU A 30 8.29 22.89 -1.76
C GLU A 30 9.31 23.92 -1.28
N LYS A 31 9.42 24.12 0.04
CA LYS A 31 10.38 25.05 0.65
C LYS A 31 11.82 24.69 0.29
N LEU A 32 12.09 23.40 0.13
CA LEU A 32 13.39 22.85 -0.26
C LEU A 32 13.56 22.74 -1.79
N GLY A 33 12.60 23.20 -2.59
CA GLY A 33 12.66 23.18 -4.05
C GLY A 33 12.63 21.77 -4.68
N LYS A 34 12.18 20.77 -3.96
CA LYS A 34 12.14 19.36 -4.43
C LYS A 34 10.92 19.09 -5.28
N ALA A 35 9.73 19.30 -4.73
CA ALA A 35 8.49 19.07 -5.44
C ALA A 35 7.40 20.09 -5.03
N ALA A 36 6.61 20.54 -6.00
CA ALA A 36 5.32 21.16 -5.74
C ALA A 36 4.28 20.07 -5.55
N PHE A 37 3.37 20.21 -4.58
CA PHE A 37 2.36 19.21 -4.33
C PHE A 37 0.93 19.76 -4.35
N ARG A 38 0.00 18.87 -4.71
CA ARG A 38 -1.45 19.08 -4.57
C ARG A 38 -2.06 17.93 -3.81
N ILE A 39 -3.14 18.19 -3.07
CA ILE A 39 -3.90 17.21 -2.31
C ILE A 39 -5.24 17.06 -3.02
N VAL A 40 -5.52 15.85 -3.50
CA VAL A 40 -6.79 15.49 -4.12
C VAL A 40 -7.48 14.48 -3.23
N ILE A 41 -8.70 14.82 -2.79
CA ILE A 41 -9.42 14.05 -1.78
C ILE A 41 -10.72 13.52 -2.39
N ARG A 42 -10.94 12.22 -2.23
CA ARG A 42 -12.23 11.59 -2.50
C ARG A 42 -12.90 11.25 -1.17
N ASP A 43 -14.06 11.82 -0.94
CA ASP A 43 -14.91 11.43 0.18
C ASP A 43 -15.87 10.32 -0.23
N ASP A 44 -15.80 9.19 0.47
CA ASP A 44 -16.56 7.98 0.18
C ASP A 44 -17.98 7.99 0.80
N GLY A 45 -18.61 9.20 0.85
CA GLY A 45 -19.97 9.41 1.35
C GLY A 45 -20.05 9.56 2.86
N SER A 46 -19.21 10.38 3.47
CA SER A 46 -19.20 10.67 4.92
C SER A 46 -20.49 11.35 5.39
N SER A 47 -20.85 11.10 6.65
CA SER A 47 -22.03 11.66 7.32
C SER A 47 -21.73 12.30 8.69
N ASP A 48 -20.45 12.42 9.07
CA ASP A 48 -20.01 12.83 10.40
C ASP A 48 -19.43 14.27 10.47
N GLY A 49 -19.59 15.06 9.40
CA GLY A 49 -19.01 16.42 9.28
C GLY A 49 -17.64 16.45 8.62
N THR A 50 -17.12 15.32 8.10
CA THR A 50 -15.88 15.28 7.31
C THR A 50 -15.94 16.25 6.13
N GLN A 51 -17.04 16.29 5.40
CA GLN A 51 -17.21 17.13 4.20
C GLN A 51 -17.12 18.62 4.51
N ASP A 52 -17.69 19.07 5.63
CA ASP A 52 -17.59 20.47 6.05
C ASP A 52 -16.13 20.89 6.30
N ILE A 53 -15.34 19.97 6.87
CA ILE A 53 -13.91 20.17 7.11
C ILE A 53 -13.15 20.24 5.77
N LEU A 54 -13.46 19.35 4.83
CA LEU A 54 -12.83 19.35 3.51
C LEU A 54 -13.11 20.63 2.74
N GLU A 55 -14.36 21.13 2.79
CA GLU A 55 -14.76 22.40 2.17
C GLU A 55 -14.01 23.59 2.78
N GLU A 56 -13.84 23.61 4.11
CA GLU A 56 -13.04 24.65 4.79
C GLU A 56 -11.59 24.67 4.28
N TYR A 57 -10.93 23.48 4.18
CA TYR A 57 -9.55 23.40 3.69
C TYR A 57 -9.42 23.76 2.20
N ALA A 58 -10.35 23.32 1.36
CA ALA A 58 -10.38 23.67 -0.06
C ALA A 58 -10.59 25.17 -0.26
N GLY A 59 -11.48 25.80 0.51
CA GLY A 59 -11.68 27.24 0.48
C GLY A 59 -10.47 28.04 0.97
N ARG A 60 -9.74 27.53 1.96
CA ARG A 60 -8.54 28.18 2.51
C ARG A 60 -7.29 28.00 1.64
N TYR A 61 -7.18 26.87 0.94
CA TYR A 61 -6.02 26.51 0.12
C TYR A 61 -6.42 26.07 -1.29
N PRO A 62 -7.13 26.89 -2.08
CA PRO A 62 -7.74 26.50 -3.35
C PRO A 62 -6.74 26.03 -4.42
N GLU A 63 -5.48 26.48 -4.33
CA GLU A 63 -4.42 26.09 -5.26
C GLU A 63 -3.79 24.72 -4.90
N LYS A 64 -3.99 24.26 -3.66
CA LYS A 64 -3.37 23.03 -3.13
C LYS A 64 -4.33 21.91 -2.84
N VAL A 65 -5.56 22.24 -2.41
CA VAL A 65 -6.53 21.26 -1.92
C VAL A 65 -7.76 21.26 -2.82
N SER A 66 -8.10 20.11 -3.30
CA SER A 66 -9.36 19.86 -4.00
C SER A 66 -10.00 18.58 -3.49
N TRP A 67 -11.33 18.55 -3.44
CA TRP A 67 -12.05 17.35 -3.02
C TRP A 67 -13.33 17.15 -3.82
N TYR A 68 -13.84 15.93 -3.80
CA TYR A 68 -15.14 15.57 -4.36
C TYR A 68 -15.76 14.42 -3.59
N GLN A 69 -17.09 14.39 -3.58
CA GLN A 69 -17.86 13.28 -3.00
C GLN A 69 -18.08 12.20 -4.04
N GLY A 70 -17.92 10.93 -3.62
CA GLY A 70 -18.33 9.74 -4.34
C GLY A 70 -19.36 8.92 -3.57
N GLU A 71 -19.87 7.86 -4.20
CA GLU A 71 -20.62 6.82 -3.50
C GLU A 71 -19.67 5.94 -2.69
N ASN A 72 -20.15 5.33 -1.61
CA ASN A 72 -19.31 4.43 -0.78
C ASN A 72 -19.01 3.14 -1.52
N HIS A 73 -17.85 3.09 -2.14
CA HIS A 73 -17.32 1.91 -2.83
C HIS A 73 -16.23 1.19 -2.05
N GLY A 74 -15.86 1.73 -0.87
CA GLY A 74 -14.79 1.23 -0.01
C GLY A 74 -13.40 1.64 -0.46
N VAL A 75 -12.44 1.48 0.44
CA VAL A 75 -11.07 2.04 0.34
C VAL A 75 -10.34 1.66 -0.96
N ILE A 76 -10.45 0.43 -1.43
CA ILE A 76 -9.74 -0.05 -2.63
C ILE A 76 -10.23 0.70 -3.88
N CYS A 77 -11.56 0.73 -4.10
CA CYS A 77 -12.15 1.43 -5.23
C CYS A 77 -11.90 2.94 -5.14
N SER A 78 -11.98 3.52 -3.94
CA SER A 78 -11.73 4.93 -3.70
C SER A 78 -10.32 5.35 -4.16
N PHE A 79 -9.29 4.61 -3.83
CA PHE A 79 -7.92 4.90 -4.29
C PHE A 79 -7.74 4.69 -5.79
N PHE A 80 -8.35 3.67 -6.38
CA PHE A 80 -8.27 3.45 -7.82
C PHE A 80 -9.01 4.54 -8.61
N GLU A 81 -10.16 5.02 -8.15
CA GLU A 81 -10.86 6.16 -8.76
C GLU A 81 -10.03 7.45 -8.67
N LEU A 82 -9.37 7.71 -7.52
CA LEU A 82 -8.43 8.82 -7.39
C LEU A 82 -7.33 8.74 -8.44
N LEU A 83 -6.68 7.57 -8.61
CA LEU A 83 -5.63 7.38 -9.60
C LEU A 83 -6.10 7.61 -11.04
N GLN A 84 -7.33 7.22 -11.37
CA GLN A 84 -7.90 7.44 -12.70
C GLN A 84 -8.21 8.92 -12.97
N ARG A 85 -8.65 9.64 -11.93
CA ARG A 85 -9.19 11.00 -12.06
C ARG A 85 -8.13 12.09 -12.08
N VAL A 86 -6.99 11.89 -11.40
CA VAL A 86 -5.96 12.93 -11.30
C VAL A 86 -5.15 13.07 -12.58
N ASP A 87 -4.70 14.29 -12.85
CA ASP A 87 -3.80 14.59 -13.96
C ASP A 87 -2.44 13.91 -13.79
N ALA A 88 -1.70 13.82 -14.91
CA ALA A 88 -0.33 13.31 -14.91
C ALA A 88 0.57 14.16 -14.02
N SER A 89 1.42 13.50 -13.23
CA SER A 89 2.36 14.10 -12.31
C SER A 89 3.64 13.28 -12.26
N ASP A 90 4.76 13.87 -11.81
CA ASP A 90 5.98 13.08 -11.63
C ASP A 90 5.81 11.98 -10.60
N TYR A 91 5.09 12.29 -9.48
CA TYR A 91 4.90 11.38 -8.36
C TYR A 91 3.49 11.42 -7.79
N TYR A 92 3.10 10.33 -7.14
CA TYR A 92 1.83 10.13 -6.44
C TYR A 92 2.08 9.55 -5.07
N ALA A 93 1.33 9.98 -4.06
CA ALA A 93 1.37 9.43 -2.71
C ALA A 93 -0.03 9.07 -2.23
N PHE A 94 -0.21 7.88 -1.67
CA PHE A 94 -1.44 7.55 -0.98
C PHE A 94 -1.45 8.10 0.44
N CYS A 95 -2.62 8.52 0.89
CA CYS A 95 -2.82 9.12 2.20
C CYS A 95 -4.11 8.61 2.84
N ASP A 96 -4.02 8.08 4.04
CA ASP A 96 -5.16 7.78 4.89
C ASP A 96 -5.59 9.05 5.66
N GLN A 97 -6.84 9.11 6.11
CA GLN A 97 -7.44 10.32 6.72
C GLN A 97 -7.05 10.59 8.18
N ASP A 98 -6.34 9.67 8.82
CA ASP A 98 -6.25 9.56 10.28
C ASP A 98 -4.83 9.41 10.84
N ASP A 99 -3.82 9.57 9.99
CA ASP A 99 -2.41 9.51 10.34
C ASP A 99 -1.82 10.91 10.65
N TYR A 100 -0.50 10.98 10.80
CA TYR A 100 0.25 12.23 10.87
C TYR A 100 1.56 12.07 10.09
N TRP A 101 1.78 12.91 9.07
CA TRP A 101 3.00 12.89 8.27
C TRP A 101 4.09 13.77 8.87
N MET A 102 5.31 13.24 9.04
CA MET A 102 6.44 14.05 9.41
C MET A 102 6.81 14.99 8.25
N GLU A 103 7.31 16.18 8.55
CA GLU A 103 7.55 17.25 7.56
C GLU A 103 8.46 16.84 6.39
N ASP A 104 9.40 15.91 6.63
CA ASP A 104 10.37 15.44 5.64
C ASP A 104 9.86 14.27 4.76
N LYS A 105 8.66 13.77 4.97
CA LYS A 105 8.18 12.55 4.29
C LYS A 105 8.24 12.66 2.77
N MET A 106 7.71 13.75 2.21
CA MET A 106 7.70 13.95 0.76
C MET A 106 9.08 14.28 0.22
N THR A 107 9.86 15.08 0.93
CA THR A 107 11.25 15.39 0.56
C THR A 107 12.06 14.11 0.42
N ARG A 108 12.01 13.25 1.43
CA ARG A 108 12.75 11.98 1.43
C ARG A 108 12.30 11.05 0.31
N ALA A 109 10.99 10.90 0.12
CA ALA A 109 10.46 10.05 -0.94
C ALA A 109 10.91 10.52 -2.33
N VAL A 110 10.83 11.82 -2.63
CA VAL A 110 11.24 12.40 -3.90
C VAL A 110 12.74 12.22 -4.13
N GLU A 111 13.58 12.44 -3.13
CA GLU A 111 15.05 12.23 -3.24
C GLU A 111 15.41 10.78 -3.61
N ILE A 112 14.75 9.81 -2.99
CA ILE A 112 14.98 8.40 -3.30
C ILE A 112 14.46 8.06 -4.71
N LEU A 113 13.23 8.44 -5.02
CA LEU A 113 12.63 8.17 -6.32
C LEU A 113 13.42 8.84 -7.46
N ASP A 114 13.97 10.05 -7.26
CA ASP A 114 14.82 10.72 -8.23
C ASP A 114 16.14 9.98 -8.49
N ALA A 115 16.65 9.25 -7.50
CA ALA A 115 17.88 8.46 -7.61
C ALA A 115 17.64 7.05 -8.20
N MET A 116 16.39 6.57 -8.25
CA MET A 116 16.03 5.28 -8.83
C MET A 116 16.00 5.32 -10.36
N ARG A 117 15.90 4.16 -11.00
CA ARG A 117 15.78 4.04 -12.46
C ARG A 117 14.56 4.80 -13.00
N LYS A 118 14.71 5.37 -14.22
CA LYS A 118 13.64 6.16 -14.86
C LYS A 118 12.94 5.42 -16.01
N ASP A 119 13.45 4.27 -16.38
CA ASP A 119 12.96 3.45 -17.49
C ASP A 119 12.01 2.31 -17.06
N VAL A 120 11.76 2.21 -15.75
CA VAL A 120 10.87 1.20 -15.15
C VAL A 120 10.00 1.85 -14.06
N PRO A 121 8.83 1.27 -13.74
CA PRO A 121 7.99 1.76 -12.64
C PRO A 121 8.72 1.67 -11.30
N VAL A 122 8.63 2.72 -10.49
CA VAL A 122 9.30 2.79 -9.18
C VAL A 122 8.33 3.08 -8.04
N LEU A 123 8.56 2.41 -6.93
CA LEU A 123 7.79 2.53 -5.69
C LEU A 123 8.72 2.80 -4.51
N TYR A 124 8.45 3.86 -3.77
CA TYR A 124 9.00 4.12 -2.44
C TYR A 124 7.95 3.78 -1.39
N CYS A 125 8.37 3.19 -0.29
CA CYS A 125 7.59 3.11 0.93
C CYS A 125 8.50 3.16 2.15
N CYS A 126 7.95 3.52 3.31
CA CYS A 126 8.73 3.57 4.54
C CYS A 126 8.09 2.76 5.67
N ARG A 127 8.88 2.50 6.70
CA ARG A 127 8.37 1.90 7.93
C ARG A 127 7.40 2.89 8.61
N PRO A 128 6.16 2.51 8.94
CA PRO A 128 5.29 3.35 9.75
C PRO A 128 5.72 3.31 11.23
N LYS A 129 5.71 4.45 11.92
CA LYS A 129 5.82 4.54 13.37
C LYS A 129 4.43 4.35 13.97
N LEU A 130 4.24 3.27 14.72
CA LEU A 130 2.95 2.99 15.33
C LEU A 130 2.71 3.91 16.53
N VAL A 131 1.58 4.61 16.53
CA VAL A 131 1.18 5.52 17.62
C VAL A 131 -0.26 5.24 18.05
N ASP A 132 -0.62 5.67 19.26
CA ASP A 132 -2.00 5.64 19.73
C ASP A 132 -2.84 6.78 19.15
N GLN A 133 -4.10 6.90 19.59
CA GLN A 133 -5.01 7.95 19.14
C GLN A 133 -4.54 9.37 19.46
N ASN A 134 -3.59 9.56 20.37
CA ASN A 134 -3.02 10.83 20.80
C ASN A 134 -1.58 11.03 20.28
N LEU A 135 -1.17 10.29 19.24
CA LEU A 135 0.17 10.29 18.64
C LEU A 135 1.29 9.84 19.61
N GLN A 136 0.96 9.18 20.71
CA GLN A 136 1.98 8.63 21.60
C GLN A 136 2.52 7.31 21.04
N PRO A 137 3.86 7.11 21.03
CA PRO A 137 4.44 5.88 20.54
C PRO A 137 3.90 4.65 21.27
N LEU A 138 3.53 3.61 20.53
CA LEU A 138 3.18 2.33 21.12
C LEU A 138 4.46 1.55 21.47
N GLU A 139 4.59 1.07 22.70
CA GLU A 139 5.76 0.34 23.20
C GLU A 139 6.08 -0.97 22.46
N SER A 140 5.24 -1.38 21.54
CA SER A 140 5.37 -2.64 20.80
C SER A 140 6.30 -2.57 19.57
N GLU A 141 7.26 -1.65 19.52
CA GLU A 141 8.33 -1.73 18.53
C GLU A 141 9.24 -2.95 18.81
N ILE A 142 8.70 -4.13 18.59
CA ILE A 142 9.50 -5.34 18.46
C ILE A 142 10.57 -5.02 17.41
N LYS A 143 11.85 -5.18 17.75
CA LYS A 143 12.96 -5.10 16.80
C LYS A 143 12.63 -6.02 15.62
N ARG A 144 12.14 -5.45 14.55
CA ARG A 144 11.88 -6.18 13.31
C ARG A 144 13.16 -6.21 12.50
N PRO A 145 13.50 -7.34 11.88
CA PRO A 145 14.62 -7.37 10.94
C PRO A 145 14.33 -6.39 9.78
N PRO A 146 15.37 -5.91 9.08
CA PRO A 146 15.19 -5.13 7.88
C PRO A 146 14.27 -5.85 6.89
N MET A 147 13.37 -5.08 6.25
CA MET A 147 12.46 -5.63 5.26
C MET A 147 13.23 -6.02 3.99
N ARG A 148 12.82 -7.10 3.39
CA ARG A 148 13.37 -7.63 2.15
C ARG A 148 12.27 -7.59 1.08
N PRO A 149 12.13 -6.46 0.34
CA PRO A 149 11.17 -6.38 -0.75
C PRO A 149 11.59 -7.28 -1.92
N GLY A 150 10.61 -7.74 -2.70
CA GLY A 150 10.86 -8.54 -3.89
C GLY A 150 9.62 -9.31 -4.32
N PHE A 151 9.55 -9.72 -5.59
CA PHE A 151 8.36 -10.36 -6.15
C PHE A 151 7.98 -11.67 -5.44
N ARG A 152 8.96 -12.48 -5.03
CA ARG A 152 8.72 -13.71 -4.28
C ARG A 152 8.03 -13.47 -2.93
N ASN A 153 8.28 -12.32 -2.30
CA ASN A 153 7.55 -11.88 -1.11
C ASN A 153 6.19 -11.29 -1.51
N ALA A 154 6.14 -10.39 -2.50
CA ALA A 154 4.93 -9.71 -2.94
C ALA A 154 3.81 -10.68 -3.35
N MET A 155 4.15 -11.83 -3.92
CA MET A 155 3.17 -12.88 -4.25
C MET A 155 2.37 -13.37 -3.06
N ILE A 156 2.91 -13.31 -1.83
CA ILE A 156 2.35 -14.00 -0.66
C ILE A 156 2.23 -13.13 0.59
N GLU A 157 2.75 -11.91 0.56
CA GLU A 157 2.72 -10.96 1.67
C GLU A 157 2.82 -9.52 1.18
N ASN A 158 1.98 -8.65 1.73
CA ASN A 158 2.12 -7.22 1.55
C ASN A 158 3.00 -6.65 2.67
N ILE A 159 4.04 -5.90 2.30
CA ILE A 159 4.88 -5.15 3.24
C ILE A 159 4.71 -3.63 3.07
N VAL A 160 4.03 -3.21 2.03
CA VAL A 160 3.72 -1.80 1.77
C VAL A 160 2.49 -1.41 2.59
N THR A 161 2.62 -0.40 3.42
CA THR A 161 1.45 0.22 4.07
C THR A 161 1.01 1.39 3.19
N GLY A 162 -0.24 1.41 2.74
CA GLY A 162 -0.75 2.34 1.72
C GLY A 162 -0.33 3.80 1.96
N CYS A 163 -0.57 4.32 3.17
CA CYS A 163 -0.22 5.70 3.53
C CYS A 163 1.29 6.02 3.55
N THR A 164 2.16 5.00 3.37
CA THR A 164 3.61 5.19 3.22
C THR A 164 4.07 5.21 1.77
N ALA A 165 3.21 4.77 0.84
CA ALA A 165 3.56 4.58 -0.57
C ALA A 165 3.67 5.90 -1.32
N VAL A 166 4.79 6.08 -2.05
CA VAL A 166 5.00 7.14 -3.03
C VAL A 166 5.57 6.50 -4.30
N PHE A 167 5.04 6.84 -5.47
CA PHE A 167 5.37 6.16 -6.72
C PHE A 167 5.31 7.11 -7.92
N ASP A 168 5.89 6.68 -9.02
CA ASP A 168 6.01 7.48 -10.24
C ASP A 168 4.83 7.33 -11.20
N GLN A 169 4.83 8.16 -12.23
CA GLN A 169 3.83 8.14 -13.31
C GLN A 169 3.78 6.78 -14.03
N SER A 170 4.93 6.13 -14.21
CA SER A 170 5.01 4.82 -14.89
C SER A 170 4.22 3.76 -14.13
N LEU A 171 4.35 3.71 -12.81
CA LEU A 171 3.59 2.77 -11.98
C LEU A 171 2.09 3.10 -12.00
N ARG A 172 1.73 4.40 -11.90
CA ARG A 172 0.32 4.83 -12.06
C ARG A 172 -0.26 4.36 -13.38
N GLU A 173 0.43 4.59 -14.51
CA GLU A 173 -0.05 4.20 -15.85
C GLU A 173 -0.31 2.70 -15.94
N MET A 174 0.53 1.87 -15.35
CA MET A 174 0.29 0.44 -15.30
C MET A 174 -0.96 0.07 -14.50
N VAL A 175 -1.20 0.76 -13.37
CA VAL A 175 -2.41 0.52 -12.55
C VAL A 175 -3.68 0.93 -13.27
N VAL A 176 -3.70 2.13 -13.87
CA VAL A 176 -4.93 2.69 -14.47
C VAL A 176 -5.22 2.16 -15.87
N LYS A 177 -4.26 1.49 -16.52
CA LYS A 177 -4.44 0.88 -17.84
C LYS A 177 -5.59 -0.12 -17.84
N GLU A 178 -5.67 -0.94 -16.81
CA GLU A 178 -6.80 -1.84 -16.56
C GLU A 178 -6.87 -2.10 -15.04
N LEU A 179 -7.97 -1.69 -14.41
CA LEU A 179 -8.14 -1.94 -12.98
C LEU A 179 -8.46 -3.42 -12.71
N PRO A 180 -7.93 -3.98 -11.62
CA PRO A 180 -8.23 -5.37 -11.26
C PRO A 180 -9.70 -5.50 -10.83
N GLN A 181 -10.35 -6.59 -11.26
CA GLN A 181 -11.67 -6.97 -10.77
C GLN A 181 -11.61 -7.48 -9.32
N PHE A 182 -10.44 -7.95 -8.92
CA PHE A 182 -10.15 -8.38 -7.56
C PHE A 182 -8.71 -8.05 -7.16
N THR A 183 -8.55 -7.42 -6.02
CA THR A 183 -7.28 -7.34 -5.28
C THR A 183 -7.56 -7.38 -3.78
N VAL A 184 -6.60 -7.84 -3.01
CA VAL A 184 -6.72 -7.89 -1.54
C VAL A 184 -6.65 -6.49 -0.95
N MET A 185 -5.73 -5.65 -1.47
CA MET A 185 -5.56 -4.24 -1.10
C MET A 185 -4.92 -3.47 -2.26
N HIS A 186 -5.24 -2.19 -2.38
CA HIS A 186 -4.71 -1.31 -3.43
C HIS A 186 -3.19 -1.14 -3.37
N ASP A 187 -2.60 -1.06 -2.19
CA ASP A 187 -1.17 -0.96 -1.95
C ASP A 187 -0.42 -2.27 -2.27
N TRP A 188 -1.06 -3.42 -2.01
CA TRP A 188 -0.51 -4.72 -2.42
C TRP A 188 -0.47 -4.87 -3.93
N TRP A 189 -1.44 -4.30 -4.64
CA TRP A 189 -1.46 -4.29 -6.09
C TRP A 189 -0.26 -3.50 -6.66
N LEU A 190 0.02 -2.31 -6.11
CA LEU A 190 1.21 -1.54 -6.48
C LEU A 190 2.51 -2.32 -6.19
N TYR A 191 2.58 -2.98 -5.04
CA TYR A 191 3.74 -3.77 -4.67
C TYR A 191 4.01 -4.93 -5.63
N LEU A 192 2.97 -5.63 -6.09
CA LEU A 192 3.08 -6.67 -7.11
C LEU A 192 3.64 -6.10 -8.42
N ILE A 193 3.08 -4.99 -8.92
CA ILE A 193 3.52 -4.38 -10.18
C ILE A 193 4.97 -3.90 -10.08
N ALA A 194 5.30 -3.11 -9.05
CA ALA A 194 6.63 -2.57 -8.87
C ALA A 194 7.70 -3.66 -8.76
N THR A 195 7.42 -4.75 -8.05
CA THR A 195 8.40 -5.85 -7.89
C THR A 195 8.45 -6.79 -9.09
N CYS A 196 7.42 -6.84 -9.93
CA CYS A 196 7.41 -7.64 -11.15
C CYS A 196 8.11 -6.95 -12.32
N PHE A 197 7.85 -5.66 -12.51
CA PHE A 197 8.23 -4.91 -13.71
C PHE A 197 9.19 -3.75 -13.45
N GLY A 198 9.48 -3.43 -12.19
CA GLY A 198 10.25 -2.26 -11.82
C GLY A 198 11.09 -2.45 -10.57
N GLU A 199 11.15 -1.39 -9.77
CA GLU A 199 11.96 -1.34 -8.56
C GLU A 199 11.16 -0.81 -7.36
N ILE A 200 11.52 -1.26 -6.18
CA ILE A 200 10.98 -0.77 -4.91
C ILE A 200 12.11 -0.41 -3.95
N TYR A 201 11.96 0.72 -3.27
CA TYR A 201 12.80 1.08 -2.13
C TYR A 201 11.97 1.08 -0.84
N TYR A 202 12.34 0.24 0.11
CA TYR A 202 11.75 0.23 1.46
C TYR A 202 12.68 0.98 2.42
N ASP A 203 12.23 2.13 2.94
CA ASP A 203 12.99 2.92 3.92
C ASP A 203 12.67 2.43 5.33
N GLU A 204 13.71 2.02 6.06
CA GLU A 204 13.57 1.56 7.45
C GLU A 204 13.33 2.71 8.43
N THR A 205 13.59 3.96 7.99
CA THR A 205 13.32 5.17 8.78
C THR A 205 11.85 5.54 8.66
N PRO A 206 11.16 5.74 9.79
CA PRO A 206 9.77 6.17 9.75
C PRO A 206 9.65 7.66 9.43
N TYR A 207 8.72 7.99 8.53
CA TYR A 207 8.33 9.36 8.16
C TYR A 207 6.83 9.62 8.34
N ILE A 208 6.13 8.68 8.98
CA ILE A 208 4.70 8.77 9.27
C ILE A 208 4.40 8.18 10.63
N CYS A 209 3.60 8.87 11.42
CA CYS A 209 2.96 8.32 12.61
C CYS A 209 1.65 7.65 12.20
N TYR A 210 1.66 6.31 12.14
CA TYR A 210 0.52 5.48 11.78
C TYR A 210 -0.36 5.26 13.01
N ARG A 211 -1.52 5.90 13.01
CA ARG A 211 -2.42 5.91 14.17
C ARG A 211 -3.18 4.60 14.32
N GLN A 212 -3.18 4.07 15.54
CA GLN A 212 -3.91 2.87 15.91
C GLN A 212 -5.14 3.22 16.74
N HIS A 213 -6.32 2.96 16.19
CA HIS A 213 -7.61 3.13 16.88
C HIS A 213 -8.60 2.03 16.48
N GLN A 214 -9.79 2.00 17.12
CA GLN A 214 -10.76 0.92 16.89
C GLN A 214 -11.33 0.86 15.47
N GLY A 215 -11.26 1.94 14.70
CA GLY A 215 -11.72 2.03 13.32
C GLY A 215 -10.73 1.54 12.26
N ASN A 216 -9.48 1.21 12.61
CA ASN A 216 -8.48 0.76 11.63
C ASN A 216 -8.84 -0.61 11.07
N VAL A 217 -8.70 -0.77 9.75
CA VAL A 217 -8.89 -2.05 9.05
C VAL A 217 -7.92 -3.12 9.58
N LEU A 218 -6.74 -2.71 10.06
CA LEU A 218 -5.69 -3.57 10.64
C LEU A 218 -5.29 -3.08 12.04
N GLY A 219 -6.09 -3.35 13.06
CA GLY A 219 -5.76 -3.04 14.45
C GLY A 219 -4.96 -4.15 15.15
N THR A 220 -3.96 -3.79 15.97
CA THR A 220 -3.16 -4.74 16.75
C THR A 220 -3.29 -4.47 18.24
N LYS A 221 -4.04 -5.32 18.98
CA LYS A 221 -3.82 -5.58 20.42
C LYS A 221 -4.20 -7.01 20.71
N THR A 222 -3.20 -7.89 21.06
CA THR A 222 -3.56 -9.20 21.64
C THR A 222 -2.38 -9.90 22.32
N ARG A 223 -2.71 -10.68 23.36
CA ARG A 223 -1.79 -11.64 24.04
C ARG A 223 -1.32 -12.70 23.02
N LYS A 224 -0.10 -13.23 23.16
CA LYS A 224 0.53 -14.18 22.22
C LYS A 224 -0.38 -15.35 21.79
N MET A 225 -1.24 -15.85 22.65
CA MET A 225 -2.16 -16.98 22.35
C MET A 225 -3.36 -16.53 21.47
N ASP A 226 -3.80 -15.27 21.63
CA ASP A 226 -4.87 -14.70 20.82
C ASP A 226 -4.35 -14.28 19.44
N GLU A 227 -3.06 -13.92 19.35
CA GLU A 227 -2.39 -13.68 18.05
C GLU A 227 -2.41 -14.93 17.18
N TRP A 228 -2.12 -16.13 17.72
CA TRP A 228 -2.16 -17.39 16.97
C TRP A 228 -3.57 -17.72 16.48
N LYS A 229 -4.59 -17.54 17.32
CA LYS A 229 -5.99 -17.75 16.92
C LYS A 229 -6.45 -16.75 15.87
N MET A 230 -6.06 -15.47 16.00
CA MET A 230 -6.37 -14.44 15.00
C MET A 230 -5.63 -14.65 13.69
N ARG A 231 -4.35 -15.04 13.74
CA ARG A 231 -3.57 -15.41 12.54
C ARG A 231 -4.24 -16.56 11.81
N PHE A 232 -4.61 -17.63 12.52
CA PHE A 232 -5.31 -18.77 11.92
C PHE A 232 -6.71 -18.40 11.39
N LYS A 233 -7.46 -17.52 12.08
CA LYS A 233 -8.75 -17.01 11.62
C LYS A 233 -8.60 -16.13 10.37
N ARG A 234 -7.57 -15.27 10.30
CA ARG A 234 -7.23 -14.49 9.10
C ARG A 234 -6.90 -15.40 7.92
N PHE A 235 -6.08 -16.43 8.14
CA PHE A 235 -5.76 -17.41 7.09
C PHE A 235 -7.00 -18.17 6.61
N ARG A 236 -7.92 -18.53 7.51
CA ARG A 236 -9.18 -19.20 7.10
C ARG A 236 -10.14 -18.26 6.35
N GLY A 237 -10.20 -16.99 6.73
CA GLY A 237 -11.05 -15.99 6.08
C GLY A 237 -10.53 -15.56 4.70
N ASN A 238 -9.23 -15.65 4.49
CA ASN A 238 -8.56 -15.22 3.26
C ASN A 238 -8.18 -16.39 2.34
N ARG A 239 -8.88 -17.52 2.47
CA ARG A 239 -8.63 -18.69 1.62
C ARG A 239 -8.82 -18.35 0.14
N GLY A 240 -7.77 -18.58 -0.66
CA GLY A 240 -7.79 -18.37 -2.09
C GLY A 240 -7.60 -16.92 -2.54
N ASN A 241 -7.58 -15.94 -1.63
CA ASN A 241 -7.39 -14.53 -2.01
C ASN A 241 -6.05 -14.28 -2.71
N ILE A 242 -4.98 -14.92 -2.24
CA ILE A 242 -3.65 -14.83 -2.88
C ILE A 242 -3.70 -15.39 -4.31
N SER A 243 -4.31 -16.57 -4.47
CA SER A 243 -4.44 -17.18 -5.80
C SER A 243 -5.31 -16.33 -6.71
N HIS A 244 -6.45 -15.83 -6.23
CA HIS A 244 -7.36 -15.00 -7.01
C HIS A 244 -6.70 -13.67 -7.42
N GLN A 245 -5.96 -13.03 -6.50
CA GLN A 245 -5.19 -11.83 -6.82
C GLN A 245 -4.11 -12.10 -7.89
N LEU A 246 -3.42 -13.24 -7.83
CA LEU A 246 -2.42 -13.61 -8.84
C LEU A 246 -3.05 -14.04 -10.17
N GLU A 247 -4.22 -14.69 -10.15
CA GLU A 247 -5.01 -14.97 -11.36
C GLU A 247 -5.35 -13.67 -12.08
N GLU A 248 -5.81 -12.66 -11.31
CA GLU A 248 -6.13 -11.34 -11.83
C GLU A 248 -4.88 -10.59 -12.33
N PHE A 249 -3.77 -10.70 -11.61
CA PHE A 249 -2.49 -10.12 -12.02
C PHE A 249 -2.00 -10.68 -13.36
N ILE A 250 -2.10 -12.01 -13.53
CA ILE A 250 -1.73 -12.67 -14.79
C ILE A 250 -2.72 -12.31 -15.91
N ARG A 251 -4.02 -12.19 -15.61
CA ARG A 251 -5.03 -11.78 -16.57
C ARG A 251 -4.69 -10.41 -17.21
N ILE A 252 -4.26 -9.45 -16.39
CA ILE A 252 -3.99 -8.08 -16.84
C ILE A 252 -2.59 -7.97 -17.49
N PHE A 253 -1.58 -8.62 -16.91
CA PHE A 253 -0.18 -8.40 -17.28
C PHE A 253 0.49 -9.57 -18.00
N GLY A 254 -0.22 -10.69 -18.23
CA GLY A 254 0.36 -11.91 -18.79
C GLY A 254 1.04 -11.69 -20.14
N ASP A 255 0.39 -10.95 -21.05
CA ASP A 255 0.92 -10.67 -22.39
C ASP A 255 2.18 -9.77 -22.34
N MET A 256 2.27 -8.86 -21.37
CA MET A 256 3.44 -7.98 -21.18
C MET A 256 4.64 -8.71 -20.59
N GLY A 257 4.39 -9.85 -19.93
CA GLY A 257 5.38 -10.55 -19.10
C GLY A 257 5.84 -11.89 -19.66
N ALA A 258 5.59 -12.23 -20.93
CA ALA A 258 5.90 -13.55 -21.48
C ALA A 258 7.38 -13.99 -21.30
N GLU A 259 8.33 -13.05 -21.33
CA GLU A 259 9.75 -13.30 -21.05
C GLU A 259 10.16 -13.02 -19.61
N ASN A 260 9.28 -12.45 -18.78
CA ASN A 260 9.57 -12.06 -17.40
C ASN A 260 9.56 -13.28 -16.46
N GLU A 261 10.66 -13.51 -15.76
CA GLU A 261 10.80 -14.66 -14.83
C GLU A 261 9.79 -14.60 -13.66
N ASN A 262 9.45 -13.39 -13.20
CA ASN A 262 8.47 -13.19 -12.14
C ASN A 262 7.06 -13.60 -12.59
N MET A 263 6.66 -13.27 -13.83
CA MET A 263 5.39 -13.72 -14.40
C MET A 263 5.34 -15.23 -14.52
N ARG A 264 6.41 -15.86 -15.04
CA ARG A 264 6.52 -17.32 -15.09
C ARG A 264 6.43 -17.97 -13.71
N LEU A 265 6.99 -17.31 -12.68
CA LEU A 265 6.90 -17.78 -11.30
C LEU A 265 5.45 -17.73 -10.80
N ALA A 266 4.72 -16.63 -11.04
CA ALA A 266 3.30 -16.50 -10.68
C ALA A 266 2.42 -17.55 -11.37
N GLU A 267 2.62 -17.79 -12.66
CA GLU A 267 1.92 -18.85 -13.39
C GLU A 267 2.21 -20.25 -12.81
N ARG A 268 3.49 -20.54 -12.51
CA ARG A 268 3.88 -21.82 -11.89
C ARG A 268 3.22 -21.99 -10.53
N PHE A 269 3.13 -20.92 -9.73
CA PHE A 269 2.47 -20.94 -8.43
C PHE A 269 0.99 -21.37 -8.54
N LEU A 270 0.26 -20.86 -9.51
CA LEU A 270 -1.13 -21.25 -9.75
C LEU A 270 -1.25 -22.68 -10.29
N LYS A 271 -0.38 -23.08 -11.22
CA LYS A 271 -0.39 -24.42 -11.83
C LYS A 271 -0.16 -25.54 -10.79
N VAL A 272 0.65 -25.31 -9.76
CA VAL A 272 0.95 -26.35 -8.74
C VAL A 272 -0.17 -26.57 -7.74
N ARG A 273 -1.20 -25.73 -7.70
CA ARG A 273 -2.32 -25.76 -6.73
C ARG A 273 -3.00 -27.14 -6.63
N LYS A 274 -3.10 -27.87 -7.73
CA LYS A 274 -3.85 -29.14 -7.84
C LYS A 274 -3.11 -30.36 -7.25
N SER A 275 -1.80 -30.30 -6.98
CA SER A 275 -1.00 -31.45 -6.58
C SER A 275 -0.12 -31.16 -5.37
N PHE A 276 -0.24 -31.98 -4.32
CA PHE A 276 0.63 -31.90 -3.14
C PHE A 276 2.11 -32.01 -3.48
N TRP A 277 2.49 -32.99 -4.32
CA TRP A 277 3.89 -33.19 -4.72
C TRP A 277 4.43 -32.03 -5.57
N ALA A 278 3.58 -31.45 -6.43
CA ALA A 278 3.97 -30.28 -7.21
C ALA A 278 4.20 -29.07 -6.29
N ARG A 279 3.35 -28.85 -5.27
CA ARG A 279 3.53 -27.79 -4.27
C ARG A 279 4.79 -27.98 -3.45
N LYS A 280 5.07 -29.20 -3.00
CA LYS A 280 6.30 -29.54 -2.26
C LYS A 280 7.56 -29.27 -3.09
N ARG A 281 7.56 -29.64 -4.36
CA ARG A 281 8.66 -29.37 -5.30
C ARG A 281 8.80 -27.86 -5.52
N PHE A 282 7.69 -27.16 -5.75
CA PHE A 282 7.67 -25.71 -5.96
C PHE A 282 8.28 -24.95 -4.78
N LEU A 283 7.91 -25.26 -3.54
CA LEU A 283 8.47 -24.65 -2.35
C LEU A 283 10.00 -24.83 -2.24
N ARG A 284 10.50 -26.02 -2.61
CA ARG A 284 11.94 -26.28 -2.59
C ARG A 284 12.68 -25.46 -3.65
N ASP A 285 12.05 -25.25 -4.82
CA ASP A 285 12.72 -24.74 -6.02
C ASP A 285 12.57 -23.21 -6.18
N THR A 286 11.75 -22.52 -5.38
CA THR A 286 11.35 -21.11 -5.66
C THR A 286 11.73 -20.10 -4.60
N GLU A 287 12.19 -20.51 -3.44
CA GLU A 287 12.59 -19.59 -2.36
C GLU A 287 11.54 -18.49 -2.02
N LEU A 288 10.26 -18.86 -2.04
CA LEU A 288 9.22 -17.98 -1.52
C LEU A 288 9.49 -17.71 -0.04
N TYR A 289 9.29 -16.47 0.40
CA TYR A 289 9.53 -16.08 1.78
C TYR A 289 8.54 -15.04 2.27
N ARG A 290 8.24 -15.09 3.57
CA ARG A 290 7.62 -13.99 4.32
C ARG A 290 8.66 -13.35 5.23
N GLN A 291 8.42 -12.10 5.61
CA GLN A 291 9.40 -11.33 6.39
C GLN A 291 9.68 -11.94 7.77
N ARG A 292 8.67 -12.53 8.41
CA ARG A 292 8.82 -13.21 9.69
C ARG A 292 8.92 -14.71 9.51
N ARG A 293 9.93 -15.34 10.10
CA ARG A 293 10.16 -16.80 10.00
C ARG A 293 8.97 -17.64 10.46
N GLU A 294 8.24 -17.18 11.50
CA GLU A 294 7.05 -17.87 11.99
C GLU A 294 5.92 -17.85 10.96
N ASP A 295 5.66 -16.67 10.38
CA ASP A 295 4.63 -16.49 9.36
C ASP A 295 5.00 -17.25 8.07
N ASP A 296 6.27 -17.30 7.74
CA ASP A 296 6.82 -18.05 6.61
C ASP A 296 6.56 -19.57 6.75
N ARG A 297 6.87 -20.14 7.92
CA ARG A 297 6.59 -21.56 8.20
C ARG A 297 5.10 -21.89 8.13
N ILE A 298 4.24 -21.02 8.68
CA ILE A 298 2.79 -21.20 8.61
C ILE A 298 2.32 -21.15 7.16
N PHE A 299 2.82 -20.19 6.38
CA PHE A 299 2.45 -20.09 4.98
C PHE A 299 2.88 -21.31 4.17
N HIS A 300 4.08 -21.86 4.41
CA HIS A 300 4.53 -23.10 3.77
C HIS A 300 3.59 -24.27 4.05
N ILE A 301 3.08 -24.42 5.28
CA ILE A 301 2.08 -25.44 5.63
C ILE A 301 0.78 -25.20 4.86
N ILE A 302 0.29 -23.94 4.82
CA ILE A 302 -0.93 -23.57 4.11
C ILE A 302 -0.82 -23.86 2.62
N LEU A 303 0.34 -23.55 2.03
CA LEU A 303 0.61 -23.83 0.63
C LEU A 303 0.63 -25.35 0.36
N LEU A 304 1.27 -26.14 1.22
CA LEU A 304 1.26 -27.61 1.11
C LEU A 304 -0.15 -28.19 1.20
N LEU A 305 -1.02 -27.60 2.01
CA LEU A 305 -2.43 -28.00 2.12
C LEU A 305 -3.30 -27.53 0.93
N GLY A 306 -2.78 -26.64 0.06
CA GLY A 306 -3.51 -26.09 -1.08
C GLY A 306 -4.59 -25.06 -0.71
N ASN A 307 -4.42 -24.37 0.40
CA ASN A 307 -5.38 -23.43 0.98
C ASN A 307 -4.97 -21.93 0.81
N TYR A 308 -4.47 -21.54 -0.36
CA TYR A 308 -3.93 -20.19 -0.63
C TYR A 308 -4.59 -19.50 -1.83
#